data_8798e9e4c3897247594811e3aae2210e
#
_entry.id   8798e9e4c3897247594811e3aae2210e
#
_cell.length_a   1.000
_cell.length_b   1.000
_cell.length_c   1.000
_cell.angle_alpha   90.00
_cell.angle_beta   90.00
_cell.angle_gamma   90.00
#
_symmetry.space_group_name_H-M   'P 1'
#
loop_
_entity.id
_entity.type
_entity.pdbx_description
1 polymer ?
#
loop_
_entity_poly.entity_id
_entity_poly.type
_entity_poly.pdbx_seq_one_letter_code
_entity_poly.pdbx_strand_id
1 'polypeptide(L)'
;MVIAGLEKANVADTICDLEVSDPIDATPIDPPTMSITITVNSSPLAGTEGKKLTSTQIRDRLILEAENNVGINFDENENKDAFVISGRGELMLEILLTQMRREGFEMTVSPPKVLIKKDDKGNKLEPIEEITMDL
;
A
#
# COMPACT_ATOMS: atom_id res chain seq x y z
N MET A 1 -13.39 20.75 10.57
CA MET A 1 -14.69 20.58 9.86
C MET A 1 -14.81 19.11 9.51
N VAL A 2 -15.97 18.49 9.67
CA VAL A 2 -16.22 17.10 9.29
C VAL A 2 -17.18 17.12 8.12
N ILE A 3 -16.85 16.39 7.05
CA ILE A 3 -17.68 16.27 5.82
C ILE A 3 -18.00 14.78 5.65
N ALA A 4 -19.23 14.48 5.30
CA ALA A 4 -19.71 13.14 5.02
C ALA A 4 -20.45 13.10 3.66
N GLY A 5 -20.50 11.92 3.03
CA GLY A 5 -21.21 11.70 1.77
C GLY A 5 -20.36 11.86 0.52
N LEU A 6 -19.05 11.91 0.64
CA LEU A 6 -18.13 11.85 -0.50
C LEU A 6 -17.89 10.38 -0.89
N GLU A 7 -18.07 10.04 -2.15
CA GLU A 7 -17.81 8.67 -2.65
C GLU A 7 -16.31 8.34 -2.63
N LYS A 8 -15.47 9.32 -2.94
CA LYS A 8 -14.01 9.22 -2.89
C LYS A 8 -13.43 10.53 -2.41
N ALA A 9 -12.57 10.45 -1.42
CA ALA A 9 -11.76 11.57 -0.96
C ALA A 9 -10.41 11.03 -0.47
N ASN A 10 -9.31 11.59 -0.95
CA ASN A 10 -7.97 11.23 -0.53
C ASN A 10 -7.37 12.32 0.34
N VAL A 11 -6.31 11.96 1.06
CA VAL A 11 -5.48 12.95 1.77
C VAL A 11 -4.86 13.89 0.75
N ALA A 12 -4.86 15.18 1.03
CA ALA A 12 -4.43 16.27 0.16
C ALA A 12 -5.40 16.67 -0.96
N ASP A 13 -6.60 16.07 -1.04
CA ASP A 13 -7.64 16.58 -1.94
C ASP A 13 -8.19 17.91 -1.43
N THR A 14 -8.38 18.85 -2.33
CA THR A 14 -9.03 20.13 -2.03
C THR A 14 -10.52 20.03 -2.31
N ILE A 15 -11.33 20.31 -1.30
CA ILE A 15 -12.79 20.38 -1.43
C ILE A 15 -13.18 21.84 -1.47
N CYS A 16 -13.75 22.29 -2.58
CA CYS A 16 -14.09 23.69 -2.82
C CYS A 16 -15.44 23.81 -3.55
N ASP A 17 -15.90 25.05 -3.67
CA ASP A 17 -17.06 25.37 -4.50
C ASP A 17 -16.74 25.20 -5.98
N LEU A 18 -17.78 24.97 -6.80
CA LEU A 18 -17.66 24.76 -8.24
C LEU A 18 -17.06 25.98 -8.99
N GLU A 19 -17.11 27.16 -8.38
CA GLU A 19 -16.52 28.38 -8.95
C GLU A 19 -15.00 28.50 -8.71
N VAL A 20 -14.45 27.67 -7.82
CA VAL A 20 -13.02 27.68 -7.47
C VAL A 20 -12.30 26.58 -8.25
N SER A 21 -11.39 26.98 -9.14
CA SER A 21 -10.61 26.06 -9.98
C SER A 21 -9.23 25.72 -9.44
N ASP A 22 -8.71 26.55 -8.53
CA ASP A 22 -7.33 26.41 -8.04
C ASP A 22 -7.30 25.60 -6.73
N PRO A 23 -6.62 24.44 -6.71
CA PRO A 23 -6.45 23.67 -5.49
C PRO A 23 -5.50 24.38 -4.53
N ILE A 24 -5.64 24.07 -3.23
CA ILE A 24 -4.66 24.49 -2.22
C ILE A 24 -3.39 23.65 -2.39
N ASP A 25 -2.22 24.31 -2.36
CA ASP A 25 -0.95 23.61 -2.42
C ASP A 25 -0.83 22.62 -1.24
N ALA A 26 -0.73 21.35 -1.57
CA ALA A 26 -0.57 20.30 -0.60
C ALA A 26 0.89 19.83 -0.56
N THR A 27 1.36 19.48 0.62
CA THR A 27 2.68 18.85 0.76
C THR A 27 2.64 17.48 0.07
N PRO A 28 3.52 17.20 -0.90
CA PRO A 28 3.55 15.92 -1.58
C PRO A 28 3.82 14.79 -0.58
N ILE A 29 3.11 13.69 -0.74
CA ILE A 29 3.35 12.47 0.04
C ILE A 29 4.59 11.80 -0.53
N ASP A 30 5.55 11.49 0.34
CA ASP A 30 6.77 10.81 -0.09
C ASP A 30 6.46 9.46 -0.74
N PRO A 31 7.11 9.14 -1.84
CA PRO A 31 6.88 7.87 -2.53
C PRO A 31 7.30 6.67 -1.68
N PRO A 32 6.72 5.49 -1.92
CA PRO A 32 7.12 4.27 -1.24
C PRO A 32 8.56 3.91 -1.57
N THR A 33 9.25 3.31 -0.60
CA THR A 33 10.66 2.90 -0.70
C THR A 33 10.83 1.40 -0.82
N MET A 34 9.85 0.62 -0.38
CA MET A 34 9.89 -0.83 -0.35
C MET A 34 8.60 -1.44 -0.88
N SER A 35 8.70 -2.65 -1.42
CA SER A 35 7.54 -3.43 -1.87
C SER A 35 7.64 -4.89 -1.46
N ILE A 36 6.49 -5.51 -1.26
CA ILE A 36 6.31 -6.94 -1.08
C ILE A 36 5.31 -7.46 -2.11
N THR A 37 5.45 -8.72 -2.47
CA THR A 37 4.47 -9.40 -3.32
C THR A 37 3.68 -10.39 -2.48
N ILE A 38 2.37 -10.32 -2.55
CA ILE A 38 1.43 -11.20 -1.87
C ILE A 38 0.75 -12.08 -2.90
N THR A 39 0.73 -13.38 -2.67
CA THR A 39 0.05 -14.36 -3.50
C THR A 39 -0.84 -15.25 -2.65
N VAL A 40 -1.79 -15.92 -3.29
CA VAL A 40 -2.61 -16.94 -2.63
C VAL A 40 -1.70 -18.07 -2.14
N ASN A 41 -1.99 -18.60 -0.97
CA ASN A 41 -1.29 -19.79 -0.48
C ASN A 41 -1.69 -21.03 -1.29
N SER A 42 -0.80 -21.52 -2.12
CA SER A 42 -0.97 -22.72 -2.94
C SER A 42 -0.41 -24.01 -2.30
N SER A 43 -0.02 -23.93 -1.03
CA SER A 43 0.48 -25.08 -0.27
C SER A 43 -0.60 -26.16 -0.11
N PRO A 44 -0.23 -27.46 -0.07
CA PRO A 44 -1.15 -28.54 0.31
C PRO A 44 -1.79 -28.38 1.69
N LEU A 45 -1.19 -27.55 2.56
CA LEU A 45 -1.67 -27.23 3.89
C LEU A 45 -2.52 -25.94 3.93
N ALA A 46 -2.87 -25.38 2.79
CA ALA A 46 -3.72 -24.19 2.71
C ALA A 46 -5.09 -24.46 3.38
N GLY A 47 -5.55 -23.52 4.19
CA GLY A 47 -6.81 -23.62 4.93
C GLY A 47 -6.70 -24.20 6.33
N THR A 48 -5.51 -24.52 6.80
CA THR A 48 -5.31 -25.03 8.17
C THR A 48 -5.29 -23.92 9.22
N GLU A 49 -4.77 -22.75 8.87
CA GLU A 49 -4.62 -21.61 9.80
C GLU A 49 -5.64 -20.50 9.56
N GLY A 50 -6.16 -20.36 8.33
CA GLY A 50 -7.09 -19.31 7.95
C GLY A 50 -8.23 -19.82 7.07
N LYS A 51 -9.35 -19.09 7.07
CA LYS A 51 -10.53 -19.40 6.24
C LYS A 51 -10.62 -18.52 4.99
N LYS A 52 -9.84 -17.43 4.94
CA LYS A 52 -9.85 -16.46 3.83
C LYS A 52 -8.68 -16.72 2.90
N LEU A 53 -8.92 -17.52 1.88
CA LEU A 53 -7.91 -18.10 1.00
C LEU A 53 -8.00 -17.58 -0.44
N THR A 54 -9.10 -16.93 -0.80
CA THR A 54 -9.34 -16.56 -2.20
C THR A 54 -8.60 -15.27 -2.57
N SER A 55 -8.10 -15.25 -3.81
CA SER A 55 -7.48 -14.07 -4.41
C SER A 55 -8.36 -12.82 -4.28
N THR A 56 -9.67 -12.95 -4.53
CA THR A 56 -10.63 -11.85 -4.41
C THR A 56 -10.69 -11.28 -3.00
N GLN A 57 -10.75 -12.13 -1.97
CA GLN A 57 -10.80 -11.66 -0.57
C GLN A 57 -9.53 -10.92 -0.18
N ILE A 58 -8.36 -11.42 -0.59
CA ILE A 58 -7.07 -10.77 -0.34
C ILE A 58 -7.03 -9.43 -1.06
N ARG A 59 -7.43 -9.40 -2.33
CA ARG A 59 -7.48 -8.19 -3.16
C ARG A 59 -8.34 -7.10 -2.52
N ASP A 60 -9.58 -7.43 -2.19
CA ASP A 60 -10.54 -6.47 -1.64
C ASP A 60 -10.04 -5.88 -0.31
N ARG A 61 -9.40 -6.69 0.53
CA ARG A 61 -8.80 -6.24 1.78
C ARG A 61 -7.61 -5.30 1.55
N LEU A 62 -6.76 -5.60 0.56
CA LEU A 62 -5.62 -4.77 0.21
C LEU A 62 -6.03 -3.43 -0.41
N ILE A 63 -7.05 -3.42 -1.24
CA ILE A 63 -7.63 -2.19 -1.79
C ILE A 63 -8.17 -1.32 -0.66
N LEU A 64 -8.94 -1.90 0.26
CA LEU A 64 -9.47 -1.17 1.41
C LEU A 64 -8.35 -0.55 2.26
N GLU A 65 -7.25 -1.26 2.43
CA GLU A 65 -6.09 -0.71 3.15
C GLU A 65 -5.44 0.45 2.39
N ALA A 66 -5.23 0.32 1.09
CA ALA A 66 -4.65 1.37 0.27
C ALA A 66 -5.54 2.64 0.20
N GLU A 67 -6.87 2.48 0.25
CA GLU A 67 -7.80 3.61 0.32
C GLU A 67 -7.74 4.34 1.67
N ASN A 68 -7.55 3.60 2.76
CA ASN A 68 -7.52 4.16 4.11
C ASN A 68 -6.12 4.66 4.54
N ASN A 69 -5.06 4.18 3.89
CA ASN A 69 -3.68 4.43 4.27
C ASN A 69 -2.87 4.96 3.09
N VAL A 70 -2.71 6.28 3.03
CA VAL A 70 -1.99 6.98 1.95
C VAL A 70 -0.51 6.62 1.84
N GLY A 71 0.07 5.97 2.84
CA GLY A 71 1.45 5.48 2.82
C GLY A 71 1.61 4.13 2.14
N ILE A 72 0.49 3.50 1.72
CA ILE A 72 0.46 2.18 1.08
C ILE A 72 -0.06 2.32 -0.34
N ASN A 73 0.69 1.82 -1.32
CA ASN A 73 0.24 1.70 -2.69
C ASN A 73 -0.04 0.23 -3.00
N PHE A 74 -1.12 0.00 -3.73
CA PHE A 74 -1.54 -1.29 -4.21
C PHE A 74 -1.43 -1.35 -5.73
N ASP A 75 -0.75 -2.38 -6.23
CA ASP A 75 -0.66 -2.71 -7.65
C ASP A 75 -1.04 -4.18 -7.86
N GLU A 76 -1.72 -4.47 -8.94
CA GLU A 76 -2.17 -5.81 -9.30
C GLU A 76 -1.42 -6.28 -10.55
N ASN A 77 -0.94 -7.53 -10.55
CA ASN A 77 -0.34 -8.13 -11.74
C ASN A 77 -1.39 -8.40 -12.82
N GLU A 78 -0.99 -8.44 -14.09
CA GLU A 78 -1.88 -8.69 -15.26
C GLU A 78 -2.75 -9.94 -15.09
N ASN A 79 -2.23 -10.98 -14.46
CA ASN A 79 -2.92 -12.25 -14.24
C ASN A 79 -3.82 -12.27 -12.98
N LYS A 80 -3.84 -11.22 -12.18
CA LYS A 80 -4.59 -11.12 -10.91
C LYS A 80 -4.27 -12.21 -9.88
N ASP A 81 -3.12 -12.85 -10.00
CA ASP A 81 -2.67 -13.92 -9.11
C ASP A 81 -1.68 -13.41 -8.04
N ALA A 82 -1.10 -12.26 -8.28
CA ALA A 82 -0.13 -11.63 -7.40
C ALA A 82 -0.43 -10.15 -7.21
N PHE A 83 -0.34 -9.71 -5.97
CA PHE A 83 -0.58 -8.33 -5.54
C PHE A 83 0.73 -7.74 -5.04
N VAL A 84 1.09 -6.58 -5.52
CA VAL A 84 2.26 -5.84 -5.07
C VAL A 84 1.80 -4.73 -4.14
N ILE A 85 2.29 -4.76 -2.92
CA ILE A 85 2.07 -3.70 -1.93
C ILE A 85 3.37 -2.97 -1.73
N SER A 86 3.33 -1.66 -1.86
CA SER A 86 4.47 -0.78 -1.66
C SER A 86 4.20 0.17 -0.49
N GLY A 87 5.20 0.36 0.35
CA GLY A 87 5.12 1.23 1.53
C GLY A 87 6.42 1.96 1.81
N ARG A 88 6.41 2.88 2.77
CA ARG A 88 7.58 3.68 3.15
C ARG A 88 8.60 2.92 3.98
N GLY A 89 8.21 1.82 4.62
CA GLY A 89 9.11 1.03 5.44
C GLY A 89 8.62 -0.38 5.70
N GLU A 90 9.55 -1.24 6.09
CA GLU A 90 9.30 -2.65 6.38
C GLU A 90 8.27 -2.83 7.49
N LEU A 91 8.38 -2.06 8.57
CA LEU A 91 7.49 -2.16 9.74
C LEU A 91 6.01 -1.92 9.35
N MET A 92 5.73 -0.97 8.48
CA MET A 92 4.38 -0.69 8.02
C MET A 92 3.78 -1.90 7.29
N LEU A 93 4.56 -2.51 6.41
CA LEU A 93 4.16 -3.70 5.66
C LEU A 93 3.97 -4.90 6.60
N GLU A 94 4.85 -5.08 7.58
CA GLU A 94 4.75 -6.16 8.58
C GLU A 94 3.50 -6.02 9.48
N ILE A 95 3.16 -4.81 9.89
CA ILE A 95 1.95 -4.54 10.67
C ILE A 95 0.71 -4.93 9.86
N LEU A 96 0.64 -4.55 8.58
CA LEU A 96 -0.45 -4.92 7.69
C LEU A 96 -0.59 -6.44 7.57
N LEU A 97 0.51 -7.14 7.31
CA LEU A 97 0.52 -8.60 7.20
C LEU A 97 0.08 -9.30 8.48
N THR A 98 0.54 -8.79 9.63
CA THR A 98 0.17 -9.32 10.94
C THR A 98 -1.32 -9.12 11.21
N GLN A 99 -1.86 -7.97 10.84
CA GLN A 99 -3.29 -7.68 10.97
C GLN A 99 -4.12 -8.59 10.07
N MET A 100 -3.75 -8.76 8.81
CA MET A 100 -4.43 -9.67 7.89
C MET A 100 -4.40 -11.12 8.38
N ARG A 101 -3.29 -11.58 8.95
CA ARG A 101 -3.23 -12.91 9.60
C ARG A 101 -4.24 -13.05 10.74
N ARG A 102 -4.34 -12.04 11.61
CA ARG A 102 -5.31 -12.04 12.72
C ARG A 102 -6.76 -12.03 12.21
N GLU A 103 -7.01 -11.44 11.06
CA GLU A 103 -8.31 -11.45 10.38
C GLU A 103 -8.63 -12.80 9.71
N GLY A 104 -7.69 -13.75 9.72
CA GLY A 104 -7.82 -15.10 9.18
C GLY A 104 -7.49 -15.22 7.69
N PHE A 105 -6.71 -14.29 7.14
CA PHE A 105 -6.17 -14.42 5.79
C PHE A 105 -4.94 -15.33 5.79
N GLU A 106 -4.90 -16.23 4.84
CA GLU A 106 -3.76 -17.12 4.58
C GLU A 106 -3.17 -16.74 3.22
N MET A 107 -1.91 -16.32 3.21
CA MET A 107 -1.24 -15.80 2.03
C MET A 107 0.24 -16.13 2.03
N THR A 108 0.83 -16.18 0.86
CA THR A 108 2.29 -16.27 0.69
C THR A 108 2.84 -14.88 0.43
N VAL A 109 3.90 -14.52 1.13
CA VAL A 109 4.52 -13.19 1.05
C VAL A 109 5.97 -13.33 0.61
N SER A 110 6.38 -12.53 -0.38
CA SER A 110 7.78 -12.47 -0.79
C SER A 110 8.63 -11.67 0.21
N PRO A 111 9.94 -11.87 0.25
CA PRO A 111 10.84 -10.95 0.93
C PRO A 111 10.67 -9.50 0.41
N PRO A 112 10.80 -8.50 1.30
CA PRO A 112 10.74 -7.10 0.88
C PRO A 112 11.84 -6.77 -0.14
N LYS A 113 11.47 -5.93 -1.12
CA LYS A 113 12.38 -5.42 -2.14
C LYS A 113 12.43 -3.92 -2.08
N VAL A 114 13.62 -3.35 -2.15
CA VAL A 114 13.81 -1.89 -2.25
C VAL A 114 13.41 -1.42 -3.64
N LEU A 115 12.60 -0.35 -3.70
CA LEU A 115 12.20 0.28 -4.93
C LEU A 115 13.29 1.24 -5.40
N ILE A 116 13.98 0.86 -6.47
CA ILE A 116 15.03 1.67 -7.06
C ILE A 116 14.43 2.49 -8.21
N LYS A 117 14.48 3.81 -8.08
CA LYS A 117 14.12 4.73 -9.17
C LYS A 117 15.29 4.88 -10.13
N LYS A 118 14.99 5.20 -11.38
CA LYS A 118 16.00 5.63 -12.36
C LYS A 118 15.73 7.09 -12.70
N ASP A 119 16.81 7.89 -12.80
CA ASP A 119 16.72 9.23 -13.34
C ASP A 119 16.55 9.20 -14.88
N ASP A 120 16.30 10.36 -15.47
CA ASP A 120 16.17 10.51 -16.93
C ASP A 120 17.43 10.10 -17.70
N LYS A 121 18.55 9.96 -17.01
CA LYS A 121 19.85 9.52 -17.56
C LYS A 121 20.11 8.03 -17.37
N GLY A 122 19.17 7.31 -16.73
CA GLY A 122 19.27 5.86 -16.48
C GLY A 122 20.09 5.48 -15.22
N ASN A 123 20.53 6.44 -14.42
CA ASN A 123 21.23 6.15 -13.17
C ASN A 123 20.24 5.65 -12.12
N LYS A 124 20.67 4.71 -11.31
CA LYS A 124 19.87 4.20 -10.18
C LYS A 124 19.88 5.22 -9.05
N LEU A 125 18.68 5.57 -8.59
CA LEU A 125 18.47 6.42 -7.43
C LEU A 125 17.94 5.55 -6.28
N GLU A 126 18.68 5.54 -5.17
CA GLU A 126 18.24 4.89 -3.94
C GLU A 126 17.50 5.89 -3.05
N PRO A 127 16.46 5.46 -2.31
CA PRO A 127 15.80 6.33 -1.34
C PRO A 127 16.76 6.66 -0.20
N ILE A 128 16.95 7.94 0.07
CA ILE A 128 17.74 8.45 1.20
C ILE A 128 16.79 9.21 2.11
N GLU A 129 16.85 8.92 3.41
CA GLU A 129 16.07 9.61 4.44
C GLU A 129 16.99 10.36 5.39
N GLU A 130 16.56 11.54 5.81
CA GLU A 130 17.21 12.29 6.89
C GLU A 130 16.53 11.94 8.21
N ILE A 131 17.30 11.49 9.19
CA ILE A 131 16.80 11.12 10.51
C ILE A 131 17.31 12.14 11.53
N THR A 132 16.40 12.81 12.20
CA THR A 132 16.69 13.64 13.37
C THR A 132 16.32 12.88 14.63
N MET A 133 17.28 12.64 15.51
CA MET A 133 17.06 11.97 16.79
C MET A 133 17.38 12.92 17.94
N ASP A 134 16.43 13.13 18.83
CA ASP A 134 16.65 13.76 20.12
C ASP A 134 17.11 12.69 21.14
N LEU A 135 18.26 12.88 21.72
CA LEU A 135 18.86 11.98 22.72
C LEU A 135 18.63 12.49 24.14
#